data_42d0f7169bb656073e9c0886df151cfc
#
_entry.id   42d0f7169bb656073e9c0886df151cfc
#
_cell.length_a   1.000
_cell.length_b   1.000
_cell.length_c   1.000
_cell.angle_alpha   90.00
_cell.angle_beta   90.00
_cell.angle_gamma   90.00
#
_symmetry.space_group_name_H-M   'P 1'
#
loop_
_entity.id
_entity.type
_entity.pdbx_description
1 polymer ?
#
loop_
_entity_poly.entity_id
_entity_poly.type
_entity_poly.pdbx_seq_one_letter_code
_entity_poly.pdbx_strand_id
1 'polypeptide(L)'
;MEAVLLPKSWNVDQILDDLDQHGFAIIDDAYSNDYVHQLIEECTSNLNRFREAAIQNCVISKIRSDHILWLNPELVISNQHVQALYSLGQELNRAFYLGIRDVEAHFACYNAGEFY
;
A
#
# COMPACT_ATOMS: atom_id res chain seq x y z
N MET A 1 -4.55 20.69 10.13
CA MET A 1 -3.59 19.63 9.81
C MET A 1 -3.12 19.76 8.37
N GLU A 2 -1.84 19.79 8.18
CA GLU A 2 -1.30 19.89 6.83
C GLU A 2 -1.61 18.62 6.03
N ALA A 3 -1.96 18.81 4.78
CA ALA A 3 -2.11 17.69 3.86
C ALA A 3 -0.74 17.06 3.61
N VAL A 4 -0.69 15.72 3.63
CA VAL A 4 0.53 15.01 3.26
C VAL A 4 0.71 15.16 1.75
N LEU A 5 1.87 15.64 1.35
CA LEU A 5 2.19 15.79 -0.06
C LEU A 5 2.53 14.41 -0.64
N LEU A 6 2.08 14.19 -1.86
CA LEU A 6 2.48 13.01 -2.60
C LEU A 6 3.98 13.04 -2.89
N PRO A 7 4.64 11.87 -2.93
CA PRO A 7 6.03 11.83 -3.37
C PRO A 7 6.21 12.49 -4.73
N LYS A 8 7.34 13.14 -4.92
CA LYS A 8 7.61 13.88 -6.16
C LYS A 8 7.57 13.01 -7.41
N SER A 9 7.91 11.74 -7.27
CA SER A 9 7.88 10.78 -8.37
C SER A 9 6.46 10.39 -8.79
N TRP A 10 5.45 10.71 -7.98
CA TRP A 10 4.06 10.39 -8.30
C TRP A 10 3.45 11.54 -9.10
N ASN A 11 3.55 11.43 -10.42
CA ASN A 11 2.93 12.39 -11.32
C ASN A 11 1.42 12.12 -11.37
N VAL A 12 0.64 12.92 -10.66
CA VAL A 12 -0.80 12.70 -10.53
C VAL A 12 -1.51 12.76 -11.87
N ASP A 13 -1.19 13.74 -12.70
CA ASP A 13 -1.83 13.86 -14.01
C ASP A 13 -1.60 12.61 -14.87
N GLN A 14 -0.39 12.07 -14.86
CA GLN A 14 -0.08 10.87 -15.60
C GLN A 14 -0.80 9.65 -15.02
N ILE A 15 -0.87 9.55 -13.69
CA ILE A 15 -1.59 8.45 -13.02
C ILE A 15 -3.07 8.48 -13.41
N LEU A 16 -3.69 9.64 -13.37
CA LEU A 16 -5.10 9.79 -13.72
C LEU A 16 -5.35 9.45 -15.17
N ASP A 17 -4.47 9.89 -16.06
CA ASP A 17 -4.57 9.60 -17.49
C ASP A 17 -4.43 8.10 -17.76
N ASP A 18 -3.46 7.45 -17.14
CA ASP A 18 -3.25 6.01 -17.28
C ASP A 18 -4.45 5.21 -16.77
N LEU A 19 -5.00 5.60 -15.63
CA LEU A 19 -6.20 4.94 -15.09
C LEU A 19 -7.39 5.10 -16.03
N ASP A 20 -7.57 6.28 -16.60
CA ASP A 20 -8.66 6.55 -17.54
C ASP A 20 -8.52 5.72 -18.82
N GLN A 21 -7.31 5.64 -19.37
CA GLN A 21 -7.05 4.99 -20.64
C GLN A 21 -6.85 3.48 -20.53
N HIS A 22 -6.23 3.02 -19.46
CA HIS A 22 -5.78 1.63 -19.34
C HIS A 22 -6.39 0.87 -18.16
N GLY A 23 -6.98 1.56 -17.20
CA GLY A 23 -7.53 0.95 -15.99
C GLY A 23 -6.48 0.64 -14.92
N PHE A 24 -5.22 0.95 -15.20
CA PHE A 24 -4.13 0.79 -14.23
C PHE A 24 -3.03 1.81 -14.49
N ALA A 25 -2.19 2.02 -13.50
CA ALA A 25 -1.02 2.89 -13.61
C ALA A 25 0.16 2.25 -12.89
N ILE A 26 1.36 2.45 -13.43
CA ILE A 26 2.60 1.97 -12.84
C ILE A 26 3.48 3.18 -12.58
N ILE A 27 3.99 3.28 -11.37
CA ILE A 27 4.88 4.37 -10.97
C ILE A 27 6.27 3.81 -10.77
N ASP A 28 7.19 4.13 -11.68
CA ASP A 28 8.58 3.74 -11.54
C ASP A 28 9.25 4.60 -10.47
N ASP A 29 10.14 4.00 -9.69
CA ASP A 29 10.87 4.70 -8.63
C ASP A 29 9.93 5.48 -7.72
N ALA A 30 8.82 4.83 -7.32
CA ALA A 30 7.77 5.47 -6.54
C ALA A 30 8.29 6.07 -5.22
N TYR A 31 9.33 5.48 -4.66
CA TYR A 31 9.97 5.96 -3.42
C TYR A 31 11.48 5.93 -3.56
N SER A 32 12.15 6.75 -2.74
CA SER A 32 13.60 6.76 -2.68
C SER A 32 14.14 5.45 -2.13
N ASN A 33 15.40 5.12 -2.47
CA ASN A 33 16.06 3.94 -1.92
C ASN A 33 16.14 3.99 -0.40
N ASP A 34 16.38 5.16 0.17
CA ASP A 34 16.44 5.32 1.63
C ASP A 34 15.11 4.96 2.28
N TYR A 35 13.99 5.42 1.70
CA TYR A 35 12.68 5.09 2.23
C TYR A 35 12.38 3.59 2.11
N VAL A 36 12.73 2.99 0.97
CA VAL A 36 12.55 1.54 0.77
C VAL A 36 13.34 0.75 1.82
N HIS A 37 14.59 1.16 2.11
CA HIS A 37 15.39 0.52 3.16
C HIS A 37 14.74 0.64 4.53
N GLN A 38 14.16 1.80 4.84
CA GLN A 38 13.43 1.99 6.10
C GLN A 38 12.19 1.08 6.17
N LEU A 39 11.48 0.92 5.06
CA LEU A 39 10.34 0.00 5.00
C LEU A 39 10.78 -1.44 5.26
N ILE A 40 11.89 -1.86 4.67
CA ILE A 40 12.43 -3.21 4.89
C ILE A 40 12.77 -3.40 6.36
N GLU A 41 13.42 -2.44 6.98
CA GLU A 41 13.77 -2.52 8.41
C GLU A 41 12.53 -2.60 9.28
N GLU A 42 11.52 -1.79 9.00
CA GLU A 42 10.26 -1.84 9.77
C GLU A 42 9.57 -3.19 9.60
N CYS A 43 9.51 -3.70 8.38
CA CYS A 43 8.92 -5.00 8.10
C CYS A 43 9.66 -6.13 8.85
N THR A 44 10.98 -6.18 8.70
CA THR A 44 11.79 -7.26 9.31
C THR A 44 11.82 -7.20 10.82
N SER A 45 11.70 -6.00 11.40
CA SER A 45 11.63 -5.84 12.85
C SER A 45 10.29 -6.29 13.45
N ASN A 46 9.29 -6.54 12.62
CA ASN A 46 7.95 -6.89 13.05
C ASN A 46 7.48 -8.25 12.53
N LEU A 47 8.40 -9.11 12.09
CA LEU A 47 8.04 -10.42 11.52
C LEU A 47 7.21 -11.28 12.48
N ASN A 48 7.44 -11.17 13.79
CA ASN A 48 6.71 -11.89 14.80
C ASN A 48 5.25 -11.45 14.95
N ARG A 49 4.88 -10.32 14.34
CA ARG A 49 3.51 -9.78 14.40
C ARG A 49 2.66 -10.17 13.21
N PHE A 50 3.24 -10.82 12.21
CA PHE A 50 2.50 -11.26 11.03
C PHE A 50 1.53 -12.37 11.40
N ARG A 51 0.41 -12.41 10.68
CA ARG A 51 -0.66 -13.39 10.85
C ARG A 51 -1.01 -14.00 9.50
N GLU A 52 -1.60 -15.18 9.52
CA GLU A 52 -2.09 -15.80 8.29
C GLU A 52 -3.06 -14.87 7.59
N ALA A 53 -2.94 -14.80 6.26
CA ALA A 53 -3.84 -14.03 5.44
C ALA A 53 -5.22 -14.68 5.42
N ALA A 54 -6.28 -13.83 5.38
CA ALA A 54 -7.65 -14.30 5.37
C ALA A 54 -8.43 -13.64 4.26
N ILE A 55 -9.47 -14.31 3.77
CA ILE A 55 -10.42 -13.78 2.81
C ILE A 55 -11.80 -13.87 3.46
N GLN A 56 -12.51 -12.74 3.54
CA GLN A 56 -13.86 -12.67 4.10
C GLN A 56 -13.94 -13.29 5.50
N ASN A 57 -13.00 -12.94 6.36
CA ASN A 57 -12.91 -13.41 7.75
C ASN A 57 -12.62 -14.91 7.88
N CYS A 58 -12.25 -15.59 6.79
CA CYS A 58 -11.86 -17.00 6.81
C CYS A 58 -10.41 -17.13 6.37
N VAL A 59 -9.65 -17.98 7.07
CA VAL A 59 -8.32 -18.35 6.63
C VAL A 59 -8.50 -19.42 5.55
N ILE A 60 -8.06 -19.12 4.33
CA ILE A 60 -8.21 -20.04 3.21
C ILE A 60 -6.84 -20.41 2.65
N SER A 61 -6.18 -21.34 3.31
CA SER A 61 -4.82 -21.77 2.96
C SER A 61 -4.72 -22.41 1.57
N LYS A 62 -5.86 -22.83 1.00
CA LYS A 62 -5.89 -23.37 -0.37
C LYS A 62 -5.86 -22.29 -1.44
N ILE A 63 -6.25 -21.06 -1.10
CA ILE A 63 -6.31 -19.93 -2.03
C ILE A 63 -5.11 -19.02 -1.82
N ARG A 64 -4.74 -18.82 -0.56
CA ARG A 64 -3.56 -18.04 -0.22
C ARG A 64 -2.94 -18.57 1.06
N SER A 65 -1.61 -18.54 1.11
CA SER A 65 -0.85 -19.05 2.25
C SER A 65 0.17 -18.04 2.77
N ASP A 66 0.09 -16.78 2.32
CA ASP A 66 0.96 -15.73 2.81
C ASP A 66 0.59 -15.29 4.23
N HIS A 67 1.52 -14.63 4.89
CA HIS A 67 1.29 -14.00 6.18
C HIS A 67 1.32 -12.49 5.99
N ILE A 68 0.47 -11.76 6.69
CA ILE A 68 0.35 -10.32 6.54
C ILE A 68 0.47 -9.59 7.87
N LEU A 69 0.89 -8.33 7.80
CA LEU A 69 0.84 -7.40 8.91
C LEU A 69 0.19 -6.11 8.39
N TRP A 70 -1.01 -5.81 8.89
CA TRP A 70 -1.72 -4.60 8.51
C TRP A 70 -0.94 -3.38 8.95
N LEU A 71 -0.82 -2.39 8.05
CA LEU A 71 -0.22 -1.12 8.37
C LEU A 71 -1.13 -0.33 9.32
N ASN A 72 -0.52 0.34 10.26
CA ASN A 72 -1.23 1.13 11.26
C ASN A 72 -0.33 2.29 11.72
N PRO A 73 -0.87 3.29 12.45
CA PRO A 73 -0.08 4.45 12.83
C PRO A 73 1.15 4.17 13.72
N GLU A 74 1.19 3.03 14.39
CA GLU A 74 2.36 2.64 15.18
C GLU A 74 3.56 2.29 14.31
N LEU A 75 3.30 1.83 13.08
CA LEU A 75 4.33 1.56 12.09
C LEU A 75 4.64 2.86 11.36
N VAL A 76 5.46 3.68 11.98
CA VAL A 76 5.66 5.09 11.59
C VAL A 76 6.14 5.23 10.15
N ILE A 77 7.05 4.37 9.70
CA ILE A 77 7.62 4.47 8.36
C ILE A 77 6.58 4.11 7.30
N SER A 78 5.95 2.95 7.42
CA SER A 78 4.95 2.53 6.43
C SER A 78 3.67 3.36 6.50
N ASN A 79 3.40 4.01 7.63
CA ASN A 79 2.27 4.93 7.72
C ASN A 79 2.41 6.12 6.76
N GLN A 80 3.62 6.51 6.40
CA GLN A 80 3.83 7.54 5.39
C GLN A 80 3.27 7.09 4.03
N HIS A 81 3.40 5.82 3.69
CA HIS A 81 2.80 5.26 2.48
C HIS A 81 1.28 5.32 2.55
N VAL A 82 0.70 4.98 3.70
CA VAL A 82 -0.75 5.07 3.90
C VAL A 82 -1.23 6.50 3.69
N GLN A 83 -0.51 7.48 4.22
CA GLN A 83 -0.85 8.89 4.03
C GLN A 83 -0.75 9.32 2.57
N ALA A 84 0.25 8.84 1.84
CA ALA A 84 0.37 9.09 0.41
C ALA A 84 -0.83 8.51 -0.36
N LEU A 85 -1.27 7.31 0.01
CA LEU A 85 -2.46 6.70 -0.58
C LEU A 85 -3.73 7.48 -0.28
N TYR A 86 -3.89 8.02 0.92
CA TYR A 86 -5.01 8.91 1.24
C TYR A 86 -5.01 10.14 0.34
N SER A 87 -3.85 10.76 0.15
CA SER A 87 -3.72 11.92 -0.73
C SER A 87 -4.06 11.58 -2.18
N LEU A 88 -3.60 10.43 -2.66
CA LEU A 88 -3.94 9.95 -4.00
C LEU A 88 -5.45 9.68 -4.10
N GLY A 89 -6.05 9.09 -3.07
CA GLY A 89 -7.49 8.86 -3.00
C GLY A 89 -8.30 10.14 -3.18
N GLN A 90 -7.85 11.24 -2.60
CA GLN A 90 -8.51 12.54 -2.78
C GLN A 90 -8.44 13.01 -4.24
N GLU A 91 -7.30 12.80 -4.91
CA GLU A 91 -7.18 13.14 -6.33
C GLU A 91 -8.10 12.27 -7.19
N LEU A 92 -8.19 10.98 -6.89
CA LEU A 92 -9.09 10.06 -7.59
C LEU A 92 -10.55 10.46 -7.38
N ASN A 93 -10.92 10.85 -6.17
CA ASN A 93 -12.28 11.31 -5.88
C ASN A 93 -12.65 12.52 -6.72
N ARG A 94 -11.74 13.48 -6.84
CA ARG A 94 -11.98 14.69 -7.63
C ARG A 94 -12.08 14.39 -9.13
N ALA A 95 -11.21 13.51 -9.63
CA ALA A 95 -11.14 13.24 -11.07
C ALA A 95 -12.27 12.34 -11.56
N PHE A 96 -12.67 11.35 -10.76
CA PHE A 96 -13.60 10.30 -11.18
C PHE A 96 -14.90 10.26 -10.39
N TYR A 97 -15.11 11.25 -9.51
CA TYR A 97 -16.31 11.34 -8.66
C TYR A 97 -16.53 10.08 -7.81
N LEU A 98 -15.43 9.54 -7.28
CA LEU A 98 -15.47 8.38 -6.40
C LEU A 98 -15.74 8.82 -4.96
N GLY A 99 -16.11 7.88 -4.12
CA GLY A 99 -16.34 8.12 -2.70
C GLY A 99 -15.33 7.41 -1.81
N ILE A 100 -14.05 7.40 -2.18
CA ILE A 100 -13.02 6.77 -1.38
C ILE A 100 -12.90 7.48 -0.05
N ARG A 101 -13.00 6.72 1.04
CA ARG A 101 -12.89 7.24 2.42
C ARG A 101 -11.74 6.63 3.18
N ASP A 102 -11.44 5.37 2.90
CA ASP A 102 -10.46 4.60 3.66
C ASP A 102 -9.44 3.96 2.74
N VAL A 103 -8.29 3.69 3.32
CA VAL A 103 -7.18 3.00 2.67
C VAL A 103 -6.77 1.83 3.55
N GLU A 104 -6.59 0.69 2.93
CA GLU A 104 -6.04 -0.48 3.60
C GLU A 104 -4.74 -0.86 2.92
N ALA A 105 -3.73 -1.16 3.71
CA ALA A 105 -2.45 -1.61 3.20
C ALA A 105 -1.78 -2.54 4.21
N HIS A 106 -0.98 -3.47 3.74
CA HIS A 106 -0.29 -4.40 4.61
C HIS A 106 1.05 -4.81 4.03
N PHE A 107 1.95 -5.22 4.91
CA PHE A 107 3.10 -6.01 4.51
C PHE A 107 2.63 -7.44 4.25
N ALA A 108 3.23 -8.10 3.28
CA ALA A 108 2.98 -9.51 3.01
C ALA A 108 4.29 -10.28 3.03
N CYS A 109 4.26 -11.47 3.63
CA CYS A 109 5.42 -12.34 3.69
C CYS A 109 5.06 -13.68 3.04
N TYR A 110 5.83 -14.04 2.02
CA TYR A 110 5.68 -15.31 1.32
C TYR A 110 6.97 -16.11 1.52
N ASN A 111 6.89 -17.16 2.33
CA ASN A 111 8.01 -18.09 2.45
C ASN A 111 8.02 -19.02 1.23
N ALA A 112 9.12 -19.76 1.05
CA ALA A 112 9.24 -20.66 -0.08
C ALA A 112 8.03 -21.62 -0.13
N GLY A 113 7.36 -21.67 -1.29
CA GLY A 113 6.18 -22.51 -1.49
C GLY A 113 4.85 -21.89 -1.08
N GLU A 114 4.85 -20.72 -0.46
CA GLU A 114 3.62 -20.01 -0.14
C GLU A 114 3.10 -19.23 -1.35
N PHE A 115 1.81 -18.93 -1.35
CA PHE A 115 1.12 -18.34 -2.53
C PHE A 115 -0.10 -17.54 -2.12
N TYR A 116 -0.57 -16.80 -3.10
CA TYR A 116 -1.83 -16.07 -3.03
C TYR A 116 -2.81 -16.65 -4.04
#